data_f73631411ce1e68aaf25cff81ef7788b
#
_entry.id   f73631411ce1e68aaf25cff81ef7788b
#
_cell.length_a   1.000
_cell.length_b   1.000
_cell.length_c   1.000
_cell.angle_alpha   90.00
_cell.angle_beta   90.00
_cell.angle_gamma   90.00
#
_symmetry.space_group_name_H-M   'P 1'
#
loop_
_entity.id
_entity.type
_entity.pdbx_description
1 polymer ?
#
loop_
_entity_poly.entity_id
_entity_poly.type
_entity_poly.pdbx_seq_one_letter_code
_entity_poly.pdbx_strand_id
1 'polypeptide(L)' 'MELEQIKNRITALEAKVTTKQADINRMNEEKAQYEQKIQNLSEDIQRLEQDNSSKRDEIKKYKTVVEIMEL' A
#
# COMPACT_ATOMS: atom_id res chain seq x y z
N MET A 1 -27.56 -16.44 -40.61
CA MET A 1 -28.69 -16.96 -39.91
C MET A 1 -28.67 -16.55 -38.47
N GLU A 2 -29.82 -16.27 -37.89
CA GLU A 2 -29.93 -15.79 -36.53
C GLU A 2 -29.24 -16.68 -35.50
N LEU A 3 -29.38 -18.00 -35.62
CA LEU A 3 -28.77 -18.94 -34.69
C LEU A 3 -27.24 -18.86 -34.70
N GLU A 4 -26.63 -18.80 -35.85
CA GLU A 4 -25.14 -18.66 -35.96
C GLU A 4 -24.68 -17.32 -35.48
N GLN A 5 -25.43 -16.26 -35.74
CA GLN A 5 -25.11 -14.93 -35.24
C GLN A 5 -25.15 -14.90 -33.71
N ILE A 6 -26.14 -15.53 -33.11
CA ILE A 6 -26.27 -15.66 -31.66
C ILE A 6 -25.08 -16.45 -31.10
N LYS A 7 -24.75 -17.58 -31.68
CA LYS A 7 -23.58 -18.40 -31.28
C LYS A 7 -22.28 -17.61 -31.35
N ASN A 8 -22.09 -16.87 -32.45
CA ASN A 8 -20.91 -16.03 -32.62
C ASN A 8 -20.85 -14.91 -31.56
N ARG A 9 -22.01 -14.35 -31.26
CA ARG A 9 -22.09 -13.31 -30.21
C ARG A 9 -21.74 -13.87 -28.85
N ILE A 10 -22.21 -15.06 -28.53
CA ILE A 10 -21.89 -15.74 -27.26
C ILE A 10 -20.39 -15.97 -27.18
N THR A 11 -19.76 -16.51 -28.21
CA THR A 11 -18.32 -16.73 -28.26
C THR A 11 -17.54 -15.44 -28.06
N ALA A 12 -17.96 -14.38 -28.73
CA ALA A 12 -17.32 -13.06 -28.59
C ALA A 12 -17.44 -12.51 -27.18
N LEU A 13 -18.59 -12.65 -26.56
CA LEU A 13 -18.82 -12.20 -25.18
C LEU A 13 -18.04 -13.03 -24.18
N GLU A 14 -17.98 -14.35 -24.37
CA GLU A 14 -17.17 -15.24 -23.52
C GLU A 14 -15.69 -14.86 -23.57
N ALA A 15 -15.17 -14.56 -24.78
CA ALA A 15 -13.80 -14.10 -24.93
C ALA A 15 -13.54 -12.80 -24.20
N LYS A 16 -14.47 -11.86 -24.27
CA LYS A 16 -14.38 -10.59 -23.52
C LYS A 16 -14.39 -10.81 -22.01
N VAL A 17 -15.24 -11.70 -21.52
CA VAL A 17 -15.29 -12.04 -20.10
C VAL A 17 -13.97 -12.65 -19.65
N THR A 18 -13.41 -13.56 -20.43
CA THR A 18 -12.10 -14.18 -20.13
C THR A 18 -10.99 -13.13 -20.04
N THR A 19 -10.93 -12.23 -21.02
CA THR A 19 -9.93 -11.17 -21.06
C THR A 19 -10.08 -10.23 -19.85
N LYS A 20 -11.29 -9.81 -19.57
CA LYS A 20 -11.56 -8.93 -18.42
C LYS A 20 -11.26 -9.61 -17.09
N GLN A 21 -11.56 -10.90 -16.98
CA GLN A 21 -11.23 -11.65 -15.79
C GLN A 21 -9.72 -11.72 -15.54
N ALA A 22 -8.95 -11.91 -16.62
CA ALA A 22 -7.49 -11.87 -16.52
C ALA A 22 -6.99 -10.50 -16.05
N ASP A 23 -7.58 -9.42 -16.57
CA ASP A 23 -7.25 -8.06 -16.13
C ASP A 23 -7.59 -7.83 -14.65
N ILE A 24 -8.76 -8.31 -14.22
CA ILE A 24 -9.17 -8.22 -12.82
C ILE A 24 -8.18 -8.95 -11.92
N ASN A 25 -7.78 -10.15 -12.30
CA ASN A 25 -6.83 -10.95 -11.52
C ASN A 25 -5.48 -10.23 -11.39
N ARG A 26 -4.99 -9.65 -12.49
CA ARG A 26 -3.74 -8.88 -12.48
C ARG A 26 -3.86 -7.66 -11.57
N MET A 27 -4.96 -6.94 -11.68
CA MET A 27 -5.19 -5.75 -10.85
C MET A 27 -5.31 -6.09 -9.37
N ASN A 28 -5.92 -7.23 -9.05
CA ASN A 28 -6.00 -7.70 -7.67
C ASN A 28 -4.62 -8.07 -7.12
N GLU A 29 -3.74 -8.64 -7.93
CA GLU A 29 -2.37 -8.92 -7.53
C GLU A 29 -1.58 -7.63 -7.28
N GLU A 30 -1.72 -6.64 -8.16
CA GLU A 30 -1.10 -5.32 -7.97
C GLU A 30 -1.60 -4.65 -6.71
N LYS A 31 -2.90 -4.70 -6.48
CA LYS A 31 -3.51 -4.15 -5.27
C LYS A 31 -2.93 -4.77 -4.01
N ALA A 32 -2.78 -6.09 -4.00
CA ALA A 32 -2.19 -6.80 -2.87
C ALA A 32 -0.74 -6.38 -2.62
N GLN A 33 0.04 -6.16 -3.69
CA GLN A 33 1.42 -5.68 -3.58
C GLN A 33 1.47 -4.26 -3.00
N TYR A 34 0.58 -3.38 -3.44
CA TYR A 34 0.51 -2.01 -2.91
C TYR A 34 0.06 -2.00 -1.44
N GLU A 35 -0.89 -2.84 -1.08
CA GLU A 35 -1.32 -2.99 0.31
C GLU A 35 -0.17 -3.44 1.20
N GLN A 36 0.66 -4.36 0.73
CA GLN A 36 1.86 -4.79 1.45
C GLN A 36 2.87 -3.66 1.61
N LYS A 37 3.08 -2.87 0.55
CA LYS A 37 3.98 -1.71 0.61
C LYS A 37 3.48 -0.67 1.61
N ILE A 38 2.18 -0.41 1.62
CA ILE A 38 1.55 0.52 2.57
C ILE A 38 1.76 0.03 3.99
N GLN A 39 1.57 -1.26 4.25
CA GLN A 39 1.81 -1.84 5.56
C GLN A 39 3.26 -1.68 6.01
N ASN A 40 4.20 -1.96 5.12
CA ASN A 40 5.63 -1.81 5.40
C ASN A 40 6.00 -0.35 5.71
N LEU A 41 5.45 0.59 4.94
CA LEU A 41 5.67 2.02 5.18
C LEU A 41 5.08 2.47 6.51
N SER A 42 3.90 1.98 6.85
CA SER A 42 3.26 2.29 8.15
C SER A 42 4.12 1.82 9.31
N GLU A 43 4.69 0.64 9.21
CA GLU A 43 5.60 0.09 10.22
C GLU A 43 6.87 0.93 10.34
N ASP A 44 7.45 1.33 9.20
CA ASP A 44 8.66 2.17 9.17
C ASP A 44 8.38 3.55 9.79
N ILE A 45 7.26 4.16 9.46
CA ILE A 45 6.84 5.44 10.03
C ILE A 45 6.73 5.33 11.55
N GLN A 46 6.06 4.30 12.02
CA GLN A 46 5.87 4.09 13.45
C GLN A 46 7.21 3.93 14.17
N ARG A 47 8.13 3.17 13.60
CA ARG A 47 9.47 2.99 14.16
C ARG A 47 10.25 4.31 14.20
N LEU A 48 10.17 5.10 13.13
CA LEU A 48 10.86 6.40 13.05
C LEU A 48 10.24 7.41 14.02
N GLU A 49 8.94 7.40 14.20
CA GLU A 49 8.27 8.26 15.18
C GLU A 49 8.70 7.93 16.59
N GLN A 50 8.82 6.65 16.93
CA GLN A 50 9.31 6.21 18.23
C GLN A 50 10.76 6.64 18.44
N ASP A 51 11.60 6.48 17.43
CA ASP A 51 13.00 6.91 17.49
C ASP A 51 13.10 8.42 17.70
N ASN A 52 12.32 9.20 16.97
CA ASN A 52 12.27 10.65 17.13
C ASN A 52 11.79 11.06 18.52
N SER A 53 10.80 10.37 19.06
CA SER A 53 10.30 10.63 20.41
C SER A 53 11.39 10.41 21.46
N SER A 54 12.15 9.32 21.34
CA SER A 54 13.26 9.01 22.22
C SER A 54 14.35 10.08 22.14
N LYS A 55 14.67 10.53 20.93
CA LYS A 55 15.69 11.58 20.73
C LYS A 55 15.24 12.94 21.25
N ARG A 56 13.96 13.26 21.12
CA ARG A 56 13.41 14.49 21.72
C ARG A 56 13.53 14.47 23.24
N ASP A 57 13.30 13.33 23.86
CA ASP A 57 13.46 13.17 25.30
C ASP A 57 14.93 13.34 25.72
N GLU A 58 15.85 12.79 24.96
CA GLU A 58 17.29 13.00 25.20
C GLU A 58 17.68 14.47 25.08
N ILE A 59 17.18 15.15 24.05
CA ILE A 59 17.43 16.58 23.84
C ILE A 59 16.94 17.39 25.04
N LYS A 60 15.73 17.12 25.51
CA LYS A 60 15.16 17.76 26.70
C LYS A 60 16.07 17.59 27.91
N LYS A 61 16.52 16.37 28.10
CA LYS A 61 17.40 16.00 29.21
C LYS A 61 18.70 16.79 29.16
N TYR A 62 19.35 16.84 28.00
CA TYR A 62 20.61 17.56 27.83
C TYR A 62 20.43 19.07 27.93
N LYS A 63 19.34 19.62 27.43
CA LYS A 63 19.02 21.03 27.60
C LYS A 63 18.87 21.41 29.06
N THR A 64 18.23 20.57 29.86
CA THR A 64 18.10 20.77 31.29
C THR A 64 19.47 20.76 31.96
N VAL A 65 20.34 19.85 31.60
CA VAL A 65 21.70 19.79 32.14
C VAL A 65 22.48 21.05 31.78
N VAL A 66 22.38 21.54 30.56
CA VAL A 66 23.04 22.79 30.13
C VAL A 66 22.54 23.98 30.96
N GLU A 67 21.25 24.08 31.14
CA GLU A 67 20.64 25.15 31.96
C GLU A 67 21.20 25.14 33.40
N ILE A 68 21.30 23.97 34.00
CA ILE A 68 21.85 23.81 35.32
C ILE A 68 23.33 24.21 35.38
N MET A 69 24.10 23.81 34.38
CA MET A 69 25.55 24.10 34.31
C MET A 69 25.84 25.58 34.05
N GLU A 70 24.92 26.31 33.46
CA GLU A 70 25.04 27.73 33.16
C GLU A 70 24.64 28.63 34.36
N LEU A 71 24.03 28.04 35.37
CA LEU A 71 23.69 28.75 36.58
C LEU A 71 24.95 29.04 37.40
#